data_ec33ad094db03efc69f4f58614005fa7
#
_entry.id   ec33ad094db03efc69f4f58614005fa7
#
_cell.length_a   1.000
_cell.length_b   1.000
_cell.length_c   1.000
_cell.angle_alpha   90.00
_cell.angle_beta   90.00
_cell.angle_gamma   90.00
#
_symmetry.space_group_name_H-M   'P 1'
#
loop_
_entity.id
_entity.type
_entity.pdbx_description
1 polymer ?
#
loop_
_entity_poly.entity_id
_entity_poly.type
_entity_poly.pdbx_seq_one_letter_code
_entity_poly.pdbx_strand_id
1 'polypeptide(L)'
;MRHALPIALPLALLLASPPALADEVPGFDRPGIGFGTDSVPRGALAVEIGLPGFQRERDRDGQRSTTLSSDLLLRTGLAPGLELQLSSTPWLRQRQRGPDQPRTRQRGAGDSVVGLKWAGPGSTDRTAWALLASGVVARGDAAFSDGRQYALAASVEHSITDRWSGALYASHQRGDGQRSTTWSPSVALAASDRIGLYLEAGFTRARHQPDLSVAGAGLTWMLRPNVQLDASFDVGLDRDSPDLQLATGIAFYLD
;
A
#
# COMPACT_ATOMS: atom_id res chain seq x y z
N MET A 1 24.82 -30.21 -2.79
CA MET A 1 23.40 -30.38 -3.14
C MET A 1 22.58 -30.20 -1.87
N ARG A 2 21.95 -29.07 -1.67
CA ARG A 2 21.08 -28.80 -0.52
C ARG A 2 19.64 -28.71 -1.08
N HIS A 3 18.81 -29.67 -0.69
CA HIS A 3 17.41 -29.76 -1.09
C HIS A 3 16.63 -28.68 -0.31
N ALA A 4 16.09 -27.69 -1.03
CA ALA A 4 15.09 -26.78 -0.49
C ALA A 4 13.75 -27.53 -0.46
N LEU A 5 13.20 -27.77 0.73
CA LEU A 5 11.82 -28.21 0.89
C LEU A 5 10.89 -27.05 0.50
N PRO A 6 9.88 -27.29 -0.33
CA PRO A 6 8.83 -26.31 -0.55
C PRO A 6 7.92 -26.27 0.70
N ILE A 7 7.89 -25.13 1.39
CA ILE A 7 6.86 -24.86 2.41
C ILE A 7 5.56 -24.55 1.66
N ALA A 8 4.82 -25.60 1.36
CA ALA A 8 3.41 -25.49 0.97
C ALA A 8 2.60 -25.29 2.26
N LEU A 9 2.38 -24.04 2.65
CA LEU A 9 1.45 -23.72 3.72
C LEU A 9 0.02 -23.98 3.21
N PRO A 10 -0.81 -24.82 3.88
CA PRO A 10 -2.16 -25.10 3.42
C PRO A 10 -3.03 -23.85 3.63
N LEU A 11 -3.36 -23.16 2.55
CA LEU A 11 -4.33 -22.06 2.48
C LEU A 11 -5.77 -22.51 2.83
N ALA A 12 -5.95 -23.80 3.12
CA ALA A 12 -7.27 -24.43 3.31
C ALA A 12 -7.90 -24.23 4.71
N LEU A 13 -7.17 -23.68 5.70
CA LEU A 13 -7.68 -23.60 7.08
C LEU A 13 -8.39 -22.27 7.42
N LEU A 14 -8.41 -21.30 6.53
CA LEU A 14 -8.94 -19.95 6.80
C LEU A 14 -10.44 -19.77 6.48
N LEU A 15 -11.17 -20.83 6.14
CA LEU A 15 -12.55 -20.72 5.65
C LEU A 15 -13.65 -21.14 6.64
N ALA A 16 -13.34 -21.48 7.87
CA ALA A 16 -14.31 -21.99 8.84
C ALA A 16 -14.26 -21.23 10.17
N SER A 17 -14.66 -19.96 10.17
CA SER A 17 -15.06 -19.28 11.40
C SER A 17 -16.57 -19.09 11.41
N PRO A 18 -17.29 -19.38 12.55
CA PRO A 18 -18.70 -19.08 12.68
C PRO A 18 -18.91 -17.55 12.65
N PRO A 19 -20.09 -17.06 12.25
CA PRO A 19 -20.38 -15.64 12.29
C PRO A 19 -20.47 -15.18 13.76
N ALA A 20 -19.40 -14.56 14.26
CA ALA A 20 -19.48 -13.68 15.40
C ALA A 20 -20.33 -12.45 14.98
N LEU A 21 -21.04 -11.85 15.92
CA LEU A 21 -21.75 -10.57 15.72
C LEU A 21 -20.67 -9.59 15.23
N ALA A 22 -20.76 -9.26 13.96
CA ALA A 22 -19.69 -8.52 13.28
C ALA A 22 -19.63 -7.11 13.85
N ASP A 23 -18.60 -6.79 14.61
CA ASP A 23 -18.08 -5.44 14.64
C ASP A 23 -17.82 -5.02 13.18
N GLU A 24 -18.14 -3.78 12.85
CA GLU A 24 -18.01 -3.27 11.48
C GLU A 24 -16.57 -3.50 10.98
N VAL A 25 -16.41 -4.23 9.89
CA VAL A 25 -15.08 -4.57 9.37
C VAL A 25 -14.38 -3.26 9.00
N PRO A 26 -13.20 -2.96 9.57
CA PRO A 26 -12.49 -1.73 9.27
C PRO A 26 -12.07 -1.72 7.79
N GLY A 27 -12.00 -0.53 7.21
CA GLY A 27 -11.50 -0.36 5.85
C GLY A 27 -10.08 -0.92 5.71
N PHE A 28 -9.81 -1.56 4.58
CA PHE A 28 -8.46 -1.99 4.23
C PHE A 28 -7.64 -0.79 3.72
N ASP A 29 -6.31 -0.83 3.94
CA ASP A 29 -5.42 0.25 3.46
C ASP A 29 -5.12 0.12 1.95
N ARG A 30 -5.43 -1.05 1.35
CA ARG A 30 -5.36 -1.26 -0.10
C ARG A 30 -6.70 -0.94 -0.81
N PRO A 31 -6.66 -0.58 -2.10
CA PRO A 31 -5.53 -0.07 -2.88
C PRO A 31 -5.38 1.45 -2.66
N GLY A 32 -4.32 2.04 -3.20
CA GLY A 32 -4.12 3.50 -3.19
C GLY A 32 -2.77 3.91 -2.62
N ILE A 33 -2.44 5.19 -2.79
CA ILE A 33 -1.16 5.78 -2.35
C ILE A 33 -1.14 5.98 -0.83
N GLY A 34 -2.28 6.27 -0.22
CA GLY A 34 -2.45 6.52 1.20
C GLY A 34 -2.86 5.28 2.00
N PHE A 35 -3.30 5.54 3.22
CA PHE A 35 -3.93 4.56 4.09
C PHE A 35 -5.25 5.11 4.64
N GLY A 36 -6.18 4.21 4.99
CA GLY A 36 -7.48 4.56 5.56
C GLY A 36 -7.39 5.12 6.98
N THR A 37 -8.43 5.83 7.41
CA THR A 37 -8.51 6.44 8.74
C THR A 37 -8.98 5.48 9.83
N ASP A 38 -9.46 4.29 9.46
CA ASP A 38 -9.89 3.24 10.39
C ASP A 38 -8.70 2.51 11.03
N SER A 39 -8.94 1.92 12.19
CA SER A 39 -7.99 1.02 12.85
C SER A 39 -8.62 -0.35 13.07
N VAL A 40 -7.81 -1.39 12.95
CA VAL A 40 -8.22 -2.77 13.28
C VAL A 40 -8.56 -2.84 14.78
N PRO A 41 -9.70 -3.43 15.18
CA PRO A 41 -10.06 -3.66 16.57
C PRO A 41 -9.03 -4.49 17.33
N ARG A 42 -8.99 -4.32 18.65
CA ARG A 42 -8.06 -5.06 19.49
C ARG A 42 -8.28 -6.57 19.38
N GLY A 43 -7.20 -7.29 19.09
CA GLY A 43 -7.19 -8.75 18.97
C GLY A 43 -7.55 -9.28 17.59
N ALA A 44 -8.06 -8.44 16.72
CA ALA A 44 -8.33 -8.79 15.34
C ALA A 44 -7.08 -8.60 14.46
N LEU A 45 -7.09 -9.20 13.28
CA LEU A 45 -6.01 -9.18 12.29
C LEU A 45 -6.56 -8.86 10.90
N ALA A 46 -5.98 -7.90 10.21
CA ALA A 46 -6.17 -7.73 8.78
C ALA A 46 -4.89 -8.16 8.03
N VAL A 47 -5.08 -8.90 6.95
CA VAL A 47 -4.02 -9.39 6.06
C VAL A 47 -4.30 -8.89 4.67
N GLU A 48 -3.42 -8.07 4.12
CA GLU A 48 -3.57 -7.48 2.80
C GLU A 48 -2.40 -7.93 1.92
N ILE A 49 -2.71 -8.57 0.79
CA ILE A 49 -1.74 -9.19 -0.10
C ILE A 49 -1.86 -8.54 -1.48
N GLY A 50 -0.81 -7.84 -1.91
CA GLY A 50 -0.63 -7.44 -3.30
C GLY A 50 -0.27 -8.66 -4.15
N LEU A 51 -1.14 -9.01 -5.09
CA LEU A 51 -0.80 -9.93 -6.17
C LEU A 51 0.24 -9.25 -7.06
N PRO A 52 1.01 -9.96 -7.91
CA PRO A 52 2.09 -9.32 -8.66
C PRO A 52 1.65 -8.05 -9.38
N GLY A 53 2.03 -6.91 -8.82
CA GLY A 53 1.87 -5.61 -9.42
C GLY A 53 2.87 -5.41 -10.56
N PHE A 54 2.59 -4.50 -11.45
CA PHE A 54 3.41 -4.16 -12.60
C PHE A 54 3.72 -2.67 -12.58
N GLN A 55 5.00 -2.30 -12.72
CA GLN A 55 5.44 -0.94 -12.93
C GLN A 55 6.33 -0.87 -14.17
N ARG A 56 6.09 0.10 -15.02
CA ARG A 56 6.93 0.46 -16.15
C ARG A 56 7.37 1.91 -16.03
N GLU A 57 8.64 2.13 -16.30
CA GLU A 57 9.27 3.42 -16.19
C GLU A 57 10.28 3.60 -17.34
N ARG A 58 10.41 4.83 -17.82
CA ARG A 58 11.44 5.24 -18.74
C ARG A 58 12.09 6.52 -18.22
N ASP A 59 13.38 6.46 -17.93
CA ASP A 59 14.13 7.62 -17.53
C ASP A 59 14.49 8.56 -18.71
N ARG A 60 15.09 9.70 -18.38
CA ARG A 60 15.50 10.72 -19.38
C ARG A 60 16.56 10.23 -20.35
N ASP A 61 17.38 9.26 -19.96
CA ASP A 61 18.45 8.66 -20.76
C ASP A 61 17.92 7.53 -21.65
N GLY A 62 16.61 7.29 -21.63
CA GLY A 62 15.93 6.28 -22.44
C GLY A 62 16.06 4.87 -21.89
N GLN A 63 16.61 4.69 -20.69
CA GLN A 63 16.60 3.41 -20.00
C GLN A 63 15.17 3.06 -19.60
N ARG A 64 14.78 1.84 -19.90
CA ARG A 64 13.48 1.28 -19.53
C ARG A 64 13.62 0.30 -18.39
N SER A 65 12.83 0.50 -17.36
CA SER A 65 12.67 -0.44 -16.26
C SER A 65 11.27 -1.05 -16.27
N THR A 66 11.20 -2.31 -15.90
CA THR A 66 9.94 -3.01 -15.63
C THR A 66 10.10 -3.79 -14.35
N THR A 67 9.27 -3.50 -13.37
CA THR A 67 9.26 -4.13 -12.06
C THR A 67 7.95 -4.89 -11.87
N LEU A 68 8.06 -6.10 -11.36
CA LEU A 68 6.95 -6.89 -10.82
C LEU A 68 7.22 -7.07 -9.33
N SER A 69 6.22 -6.82 -8.48
CA SER A 69 6.33 -6.98 -7.04
C SER A 69 5.08 -7.57 -6.42
N SER A 70 5.22 -8.19 -5.27
CA SER A 70 4.10 -8.60 -4.42
C SER A 70 4.31 -8.01 -3.03
N ASP A 71 3.28 -7.36 -2.51
CA ASP A 71 3.31 -6.70 -1.22
C ASP A 71 2.51 -7.50 -0.19
N LEU A 72 2.91 -7.39 1.05
CA LEU A 72 2.21 -7.95 2.21
C LEU A 72 2.09 -6.85 3.27
N LEU A 73 0.88 -6.65 3.78
CA LEU A 73 0.62 -5.81 4.94
C LEU A 73 -0.19 -6.62 5.96
N LEU A 74 0.33 -6.70 7.16
CA LEU A 74 -0.35 -7.27 8.33
C LEU A 74 -0.70 -6.13 9.27
N ARG A 75 -1.95 -6.08 9.74
CA ARG A 75 -2.46 -5.05 10.64
C ARG A 75 -3.16 -5.70 11.82
N THR A 76 -2.85 -5.29 13.04
CA THR A 76 -3.53 -5.80 14.26
C THR A 76 -3.76 -4.69 15.26
N GLY A 77 -4.92 -4.69 15.88
CA GLY A 77 -5.27 -3.71 16.89
C GLY A 77 -4.60 -4.01 18.23
N LEU A 78 -3.96 -3.00 18.81
CA LEU A 78 -3.35 -3.06 20.15
C LEU A 78 -4.30 -2.52 21.22
N ALA A 79 -5.00 -1.46 20.91
CA ALA A 79 -5.97 -0.76 21.75
C ALA A 79 -6.97 -0.02 20.86
N PRO A 80 -8.09 0.52 21.42
CA PRO A 80 -9.00 1.34 20.63
C PRO A 80 -8.25 2.48 19.93
N GLY A 81 -8.38 2.54 18.61
CA GLY A 81 -7.70 3.53 17.76
C GLY A 81 -6.20 3.27 17.55
N LEU A 82 -5.57 2.29 18.17
CA LEU A 82 -4.14 2.01 18.05
C LEU A 82 -3.88 0.67 17.37
N GLU A 83 -3.16 0.70 16.26
CA GLU A 83 -2.89 -0.44 15.40
C GLU A 83 -1.38 -0.60 15.14
N LEU A 84 -0.90 -1.84 15.20
CA LEU A 84 0.43 -2.22 14.75
C LEU A 84 0.36 -2.72 13.31
N GLN A 85 1.29 -2.26 12.49
CA GLN A 85 1.42 -2.67 11.10
C GLN A 85 2.79 -3.32 10.85
N LEU A 86 2.83 -4.36 10.03
CA LEU A 86 4.03 -4.94 9.46
C LEU A 86 3.85 -5.05 7.94
N SER A 87 4.62 -4.29 7.20
CA SER A 87 4.63 -4.36 5.74
C SER A 87 5.94 -4.91 5.20
N SER A 88 5.89 -5.57 4.06
CA SER A 88 7.05 -6.10 3.35
C SER A 88 6.74 -6.28 1.88
N THR A 89 7.79 -6.28 1.05
CA THR A 89 7.70 -6.70 -0.35
C THR A 89 8.51 -8.00 -0.51
N PRO A 90 7.92 -9.17 -0.18
CA PRO A 90 8.65 -10.44 -0.12
C PRO A 90 9.18 -10.91 -1.47
N TRP A 91 8.70 -10.35 -2.56
CA TRP A 91 9.12 -10.72 -3.89
C TRP A 91 9.14 -9.52 -4.83
N LEU A 92 10.28 -9.34 -5.48
CA LEU A 92 10.55 -8.34 -6.51
C LEU A 92 11.30 -8.97 -7.68
N ARG A 93 10.94 -8.53 -8.87
CA ARG A 93 11.66 -8.85 -10.11
C ARG A 93 11.74 -7.61 -10.98
N GLN A 94 12.95 -7.14 -11.23
CA GLN A 94 13.20 -6.00 -12.08
C GLN A 94 13.93 -6.42 -13.35
N ARG A 95 13.56 -5.81 -14.46
CA ARG A 95 14.24 -5.90 -15.75
C ARG A 95 14.56 -4.49 -16.21
N GLN A 96 15.82 -4.25 -16.54
CA GLN A 96 16.26 -2.97 -17.08
C GLN A 96 16.88 -3.18 -18.46
N ARG A 97 16.69 -2.19 -19.34
CA ARG A 97 17.26 -2.14 -20.68
C ARG A 97 17.58 -0.69 -21.04
N GLY A 98 18.85 -0.39 -21.23
CA GLY A 98 19.32 0.88 -21.81
C GLY A 98 19.40 0.82 -23.34
N PRO A 99 19.56 1.99 -24.00
CA PRO A 99 19.79 2.07 -25.45
C PRO A 99 21.02 1.27 -25.91
N ASP A 100 22.14 1.41 -25.18
CA ASP A 100 23.43 0.82 -25.50
C ASP A 100 23.96 -0.14 -24.41
N GLN A 101 23.06 -0.60 -23.51
CA GLN A 101 23.44 -1.47 -22.39
C GLN A 101 22.77 -2.84 -22.51
N PRO A 102 23.46 -3.90 -22.08
CA PRO A 102 22.86 -5.22 -22.03
C PRO A 102 21.68 -5.23 -21.07
N ARG A 103 20.67 -6.06 -21.39
CA ARG A 103 19.52 -6.28 -20.53
C ARG A 103 19.95 -6.89 -19.19
N THR A 104 19.63 -6.24 -18.09
CA THR A 104 19.85 -6.76 -16.75
C THR A 104 18.55 -7.32 -16.17
N ARG A 105 18.68 -8.27 -15.26
CA ARG A 105 17.56 -8.85 -14.49
C ARG A 105 18.00 -9.04 -13.05
N GLN A 106 17.20 -8.53 -12.14
CA GLN A 106 17.40 -8.67 -10.70
C GLN A 106 16.15 -9.30 -10.08
N ARG A 107 16.34 -10.04 -9.00
CA ARG A 107 15.26 -10.63 -8.19
C ARG A 107 15.68 -10.55 -6.74
N GLY A 108 14.70 -10.36 -5.86
CA GLY A 108 14.95 -10.32 -4.43
C GLY A 108 13.69 -9.92 -3.66
N ALA A 109 13.91 -9.55 -2.42
CA ALA A 109 12.91 -8.98 -1.53
C ALA A 109 13.23 -7.51 -1.24
N GLY A 110 12.22 -6.71 -1.01
CA GLY A 110 12.32 -5.35 -0.49
C GLY A 110 12.44 -5.33 1.03
N ASP A 111 12.48 -4.12 1.57
CA ASP A 111 12.57 -3.88 3.00
C ASP A 111 11.29 -4.34 3.74
N SER A 112 11.45 -4.67 5.03
CA SER A 112 10.31 -4.87 5.93
C SER A 112 10.22 -3.69 6.90
N VAL A 113 9.00 -3.18 7.08
CA VAL A 113 8.71 -1.96 7.82
C VAL A 113 7.70 -2.27 8.92
N VAL A 114 7.97 -1.75 10.12
CA VAL A 114 7.00 -1.73 11.21
C VAL A 114 6.41 -0.33 11.32
N GLY A 115 5.11 -0.25 11.51
CA GLY A 115 4.35 0.98 11.71
C GLY A 115 3.46 0.93 12.93
N LEU A 116 3.23 2.07 13.54
CA LEU A 116 2.24 2.29 14.57
C LEU A 116 1.26 3.34 14.05
N LYS A 117 0.01 2.92 13.83
CA LYS A 117 -1.08 3.77 13.35
C LYS A 117 -1.98 4.16 14.50
N TRP A 118 -2.36 5.41 14.55
CA TRP A 118 -3.29 5.96 15.52
C TRP A 118 -4.46 6.64 14.80
N ALA A 119 -5.63 6.02 14.86
CA ALA A 119 -6.89 6.62 14.45
C ALA A 119 -7.32 7.64 15.51
N GLY A 120 -7.56 8.87 15.09
CA GLY A 120 -7.73 9.98 16.01
C GLY A 120 -9.00 9.91 16.86
N PRO A 121 -8.91 10.12 18.16
CA PRO A 121 -10.07 10.44 18.97
C PRO A 121 -10.64 11.79 18.54
N GLY A 122 -11.97 11.90 18.45
CA GLY A 122 -12.62 13.13 17.97
C GLY A 122 -12.90 13.12 16.47
N SER A 123 -12.69 12.00 15.77
CA SER A 123 -13.34 11.74 14.50
C SER A 123 -14.85 11.88 14.65
N THR A 124 -15.47 12.52 13.68
CA THR A 124 -16.93 12.70 13.63
C THR A 124 -17.52 11.75 12.59
N ASP A 125 -18.84 11.62 12.54
CA ASP A 125 -19.53 10.83 11.51
C ASP A 125 -19.19 11.26 10.07
N ARG A 126 -18.60 12.44 9.89
CA ARG A 126 -18.24 12.97 8.57
C ARG A 126 -16.75 13.18 8.35
N THR A 127 -15.97 13.28 9.41
CA THR A 127 -14.52 13.54 9.28
C THR A 127 -13.75 12.62 10.20
N ALA A 128 -12.87 11.85 9.65
CA ALA A 128 -11.94 10.98 10.36
C ALA A 128 -10.49 11.32 10.00
N TRP A 129 -9.56 10.96 10.87
CA TRP A 129 -8.13 11.12 10.62
C TRP A 129 -7.30 10.05 11.30
N ALA A 130 -6.14 9.77 10.75
CA ALA A 130 -5.17 8.88 11.37
C ALA A 130 -3.74 9.35 11.11
N LEU A 131 -2.85 8.98 12.04
CA LEU A 131 -1.40 9.19 11.95
C LEU A 131 -0.70 7.84 11.91
N LEU A 132 0.39 7.76 11.16
CA LEU A 132 1.24 6.56 11.07
C LEU A 132 2.70 6.97 11.24
N ALA A 133 3.37 6.39 12.24
CA ALA A 133 4.82 6.43 12.37
C ALA A 133 5.39 5.07 11.98
N SER A 134 6.39 5.03 11.11
CA SER A 134 6.94 3.76 10.62
C SER A 134 8.45 3.81 10.44
N GLY A 135 9.09 2.63 10.40
CA GLY A 135 10.52 2.51 10.18
C GLY A 135 10.92 1.13 9.66
N VAL A 136 11.99 1.10 8.87
CA VAL A 136 12.59 -0.14 8.36
C VAL A 136 13.21 -0.92 9.51
N VAL A 137 12.76 -2.16 9.71
CA VAL A 137 13.25 -3.08 10.74
C VAL A 137 14.12 -4.20 10.18
N ALA A 138 13.90 -4.57 8.90
CA ALA A 138 14.74 -5.51 8.20
C ALA A 138 14.97 -5.03 6.77
N ARG A 139 16.23 -5.05 6.34
CA ARG A 139 16.60 -4.66 4.97
C ARG A 139 16.38 -5.82 4.03
N GLY A 140 15.87 -5.50 2.86
CA GLY A 140 15.79 -6.40 1.73
C GLY A 140 17.12 -6.66 1.06
N ASP A 141 17.08 -7.21 -0.14
CA ASP A 141 18.27 -7.39 -0.98
C ASP A 141 18.85 -6.01 -1.38
N ALA A 142 20.15 -5.89 -1.47
CA ALA A 142 20.85 -4.62 -1.73
C ALA A 142 20.38 -3.89 -3.01
N ALA A 143 19.81 -4.61 -3.97
CA ALA A 143 19.25 -4.03 -5.18
C ALA A 143 17.86 -3.40 -4.99
N PHE A 144 17.20 -3.66 -3.86
CA PHE A 144 15.80 -3.30 -3.57
C PHE A 144 15.62 -2.68 -2.18
N SER A 145 16.70 -2.36 -1.49
CA SER A 145 16.69 -1.71 -0.19
C SER A 145 17.18 -0.28 -0.31
N ASP A 146 16.40 0.65 0.19
CA ASP A 146 16.77 2.07 0.30
C ASP A 146 17.48 2.39 1.63
N GLY A 147 17.83 1.35 2.40
CA GLY A 147 18.54 1.49 3.66
C GLY A 147 17.62 1.76 4.85
N ARG A 148 18.16 2.45 5.88
CA ARG A 148 17.34 2.82 7.05
C ARG A 148 16.47 4.00 6.73
N GLN A 149 15.16 3.83 6.87
CA GLN A 149 14.19 4.88 6.67
C GLN A 149 13.17 4.93 7.79
N TYR A 150 12.71 6.14 8.08
CA TYR A 150 11.63 6.44 9.02
C TYR A 150 10.64 7.35 8.31
N ALA A 151 9.36 7.15 8.55
CA ALA A 151 8.32 7.98 8.00
C ALA A 151 7.30 8.39 9.07
N LEU A 152 6.77 9.59 8.88
CA LEU A 152 5.55 10.06 9.54
C LEU A 152 4.55 10.37 8.44
N ALA A 153 3.34 9.88 8.62
CA ALA A 153 2.27 10.10 7.67
C ALA A 153 0.96 10.43 8.38
N ALA A 154 0.09 11.12 7.67
CA ALA A 154 -1.25 11.47 8.11
C ALA A 154 -2.23 11.24 6.97
N SER A 155 -3.44 10.80 7.33
CA SER A 155 -4.59 10.69 6.44
C SER A 155 -5.79 11.38 7.09
N VAL A 156 -6.52 12.15 6.30
CA VAL A 156 -7.79 12.77 6.70
C VAL A 156 -8.81 12.43 5.63
N GLU A 157 -9.96 11.97 6.05
CA GLU A 157 -11.09 11.67 5.17
C GLU A 157 -12.32 12.47 5.61
N HIS A 158 -13.08 12.95 4.62
CA HIS A 158 -14.34 13.67 4.83
C HIS A 158 -15.45 13.11 3.96
N SER A 159 -16.53 12.65 4.58
CA SER A 159 -17.74 12.21 3.89
C SER A 159 -18.52 13.43 3.39
N ILE A 160 -18.51 13.66 2.09
CA ILE A 160 -19.22 14.76 1.41
C ILE A 160 -20.72 14.46 1.37
N THR A 161 -21.05 13.20 1.05
CA THR A 161 -22.41 12.63 1.10
C THR A 161 -22.31 11.19 1.60
N ASP A 162 -23.43 10.48 1.72
CA ASP A 162 -23.44 9.05 2.09
C ASP A 162 -22.73 8.15 1.10
N ARG A 163 -22.40 8.63 -0.11
CA ARG A 163 -21.73 7.87 -1.16
C ARG A 163 -20.39 8.45 -1.60
N TRP A 164 -20.15 9.73 -1.37
CA TRP A 164 -18.95 10.42 -1.81
C TRP A 164 -18.11 10.83 -0.63
N SER A 165 -16.84 10.46 -0.64
CA SER A 165 -15.84 10.99 0.29
C SER A 165 -14.66 11.60 -0.44
N GLY A 166 -13.97 12.49 0.23
CA GLY A 166 -12.70 13.05 -0.19
C GLY A 166 -11.66 12.77 0.87
N ALA A 167 -10.44 12.44 0.47
CA ALA A 167 -9.35 12.25 1.40
C ALA A 167 -8.09 13.00 0.98
N LEU A 168 -7.26 13.30 1.96
CA LEU A 168 -5.92 13.83 1.78
C LEU A 168 -4.94 13.02 2.61
N TYR A 169 -4.01 12.39 1.94
CA TYR A 169 -2.85 11.74 2.54
C TYR A 169 -1.62 12.64 2.42
N ALA A 170 -0.77 12.63 3.43
CA ALA A 170 0.56 13.25 3.39
C ALA A 170 1.56 12.41 4.17
N SER A 171 2.78 12.28 3.68
CA SER A 171 3.88 11.62 4.39
C SER A 171 5.19 12.36 4.22
N HIS A 172 6.03 12.25 5.23
CA HIS A 172 7.42 12.69 5.19
C HIS A 172 8.33 11.55 5.60
N GLN A 173 9.25 11.20 4.71
CA GLN A 173 10.19 10.10 4.88
C GLN A 173 11.62 10.64 4.94
N ARG A 174 12.44 10.02 5.79
CA ARG A 174 13.86 10.37 5.96
C ARG A 174 14.67 9.11 6.30
N GLY A 175 15.86 9.00 5.72
CA GLY A 175 16.83 7.95 6.06
C GLY A 175 18.01 7.93 5.10
N ASP A 176 19.13 7.44 5.55
CA ASP A 176 20.40 7.23 4.78
C ASP A 176 20.74 8.34 3.75
N GLY A 177 20.54 9.62 4.14
CA GLY A 177 20.78 10.79 3.29
C GLY A 177 19.63 11.16 2.35
N GLN A 178 18.60 10.33 2.26
CA GLN A 178 17.40 10.59 1.48
C GLN A 178 16.33 11.30 2.30
N ARG A 179 15.54 12.13 1.62
CA ARG A 179 14.37 12.81 2.18
C ARG A 179 13.32 12.97 1.09
N SER A 180 12.11 12.55 1.37
CA SER A 180 10.98 12.77 0.48
C SER A 180 9.72 13.20 1.24
N THR A 181 8.86 13.89 0.55
CA THR A 181 7.51 14.25 1.02
C THR A 181 6.53 13.91 -0.08
N THR A 182 5.53 13.12 0.26
CA THR A 182 4.45 12.74 -0.66
C THR A 182 3.14 13.29 -0.11
N TRP A 183 2.26 13.73 -1.00
CA TRP A 183 0.87 14.04 -0.69
C TRP A 183 -0.02 13.52 -1.81
N SER A 184 -1.20 13.05 -1.43
CA SER A 184 -2.17 12.46 -2.35
C SER A 184 -3.59 12.86 -1.97
N PRO A 185 -4.22 13.75 -2.74
CA PRO A 185 -5.65 13.96 -2.70
C PRO A 185 -6.36 12.82 -3.43
N SER A 186 -7.51 12.41 -2.90
CA SER A 186 -8.37 11.42 -3.54
C SER A 186 -9.85 11.75 -3.35
N VAL A 187 -10.67 11.20 -4.22
CA VAL A 187 -12.13 11.20 -4.11
C VAL A 187 -12.62 9.79 -4.34
N ALA A 188 -13.54 9.33 -3.49
CA ALA A 188 -14.10 7.99 -3.54
C ALA A 188 -15.62 8.02 -3.69
N LEU A 189 -16.16 6.99 -4.31
CA LEU A 189 -17.57 6.73 -4.52
C LEU A 189 -17.93 5.33 -4.05
N ALA A 190 -18.79 5.21 -3.05
CA ALA A 190 -19.49 3.96 -2.74
C ALA A 190 -20.56 3.71 -3.82
N ALA A 191 -20.15 3.02 -4.90
CA ALA A 191 -21.03 2.69 -6.03
C ALA A 191 -22.16 1.73 -5.61
N SER A 192 -21.88 0.86 -4.63
CA SER A 192 -22.84 0.00 -3.94
C SER A 192 -22.26 -0.40 -2.57
N ASP A 193 -23.03 -1.15 -1.76
CA ASP A 193 -22.57 -1.69 -0.46
C ASP A 193 -21.35 -2.61 -0.57
N ARG A 194 -20.97 -3.02 -1.78
CA ARG A 194 -19.85 -3.95 -2.04
C ARG A 194 -18.80 -3.40 -2.98
N ILE A 195 -19.08 -2.31 -3.69
CA ILE A 195 -18.19 -1.78 -4.73
C ILE A 195 -17.86 -0.34 -4.41
N GLY A 196 -16.59 -0.09 -4.18
CA GLY A 196 -15.99 1.24 -4.08
C GLY A 196 -15.18 1.56 -5.33
N LEU A 197 -15.23 2.81 -5.76
CA LEU A 197 -14.41 3.37 -6.82
C LEU A 197 -13.68 4.58 -6.26
N TYR A 198 -12.47 4.85 -6.72
CA TYR A 198 -11.78 6.08 -6.36
C TYR A 198 -10.94 6.62 -7.50
N LEU A 199 -10.66 7.90 -7.42
CA LEU A 199 -9.65 8.61 -8.21
C LEU A 199 -8.65 9.23 -7.25
N GLU A 200 -7.37 9.20 -7.61
CA GLU A 200 -6.33 9.83 -6.81
C GLU A 200 -5.26 10.49 -7.68
N ALA A 201 -4.51 11.39 -7.07
CA ALA A 201 -3.27 11.90 -7.63
C ALA A 201 -2.19 11.88 -6.55
N GLY A 202 -0.96 11.54 -6.92
CA GLY A 202 0.17 11.48 -6.02
C GLY A 202 1.27 12.45 -6.46
N PHE A 203 1.81 13.19 -5.51
CA PHE A 203 2.90 14.16 -5.75
C PHE A 203 4.00 13.90 -4.74
N THR A 204 5.18 13.53 -5.22
CA THR A 204 6.35 13.27 -4.37
C THR A 204 7.46 14.22 -4.70
N ARG A 205 7.96 14.92 -3.68
CA ARG A 205 9.17 15.73 -3.74
C ARG A 205 10.28 15.07 -2.98
N ALA A 206 11.38 14.79 -3.66
CA ALA A 206 12.53 14.14 -3.07
C ALA A 206 13.80 15.02 -3.19
N ARG A 207 14.62 14.99 -2.15
CA ARG A 207 15.90 15.73 -2.19
C ARG A 207 16.89 15.03 -3.11
N HIS A 208 17.47 15.75 -4.04
CA HIS A 208 18.46 15.27 -5.02
C HIS A 208 17.91 14.19 -5.99
N GLN A 209 16.61 14.10 -6.13
CA GLN A 209 15.93 13.25 -7.11
C GLN A 209 14.85 14.09 -7.82
N PRO A 210 14.42 13.70 -9.01
CA PRO A 210 13.29 14.36 -9.67
C PRO A 210 12.02 14.30 -8.81
N ASP A 211 11.18 15.31 -8.93
CA ASP A 211 9.82 15.26 -8.41
C ASP A 211 9.00 14.29 -9.24
N LEU A 212 8.09 13.55 -8.61
CA LEU A 212 7.22 12.59 -9.25
C LEU A 212 5.77 13.02 -9.11
N SER A 213 4.99 12.85 -10.17
CA SER A 213 3.56 13.14 -10.19
C SER A 213 2.82 12.04 -10.94
N VAL A 214 1.81 11.47 -10.31
CA VAL A 214 0.98 10.41 -10.89
C VAL A 214 -0.50 10.75 -10.72
N ALA A 215 -1.34 10.18 -11.54
CA ALA A 215 -2.78 10.15 -11.32
C ALA A 215 -3.32 8.76 -11.66
N GLY A 216 -4.31 8.34 -10.91
CA GLY A 216 -4.84 7.01 -11.04
C GLY A 216 -6.25 6.82 -10.55
N ALA A 217 -6.68 5.59 -10.65
CA ALA A 217 -7.99 5.14 -10.21
C ALA A 217 -7.92 3.71 -9.71
N GLY A 218 -8.87 3.35 -8.88
CA GLY A 218 -9.01 1.99 -8.42
C GLY A 218 -10.44 1.60 -8.09
N LEU A 219 -10.58 0.31 -7.88
CA LEU A 219 -11.81 -0.37 -7.55
C LEU A 219 -11.57 -1.29 -6.37
N THR A 220 -12.48 -1.29 -5.41
CA THR A 220 -12.58 -2.28 -4.35
C THR A 220 -13.88 -3.06 -4.49
N TRP A 221 -13.83 -4.34 -4.22
CA TRP A 221 -14.98 -5.23 -4.23
C TRP A 221 -15.00 -6.13 -3.00
N MET A 222 -15.96 -5.89 -2.11
CA MET A 222 -16.22 -6.77 -0.97
C MET A 222 -16.87 -8.07 -1.47
N LEU A 223 -16.04 -9.07 -1.70
CA LEU A 223 -16.50 -10.40 -2.13
C LEU A 223 -17.33 -11.07 -1.01
N ARG A 224 -16.91 -10.87 0.23
CA ARG A 224 -17.60 -11.21 1.48
C ARG A 224 -17.47 -10.06 2.46
N PRO A 225 -18.23 -10.00 3.55
CA PRO A 225 -18.09 -8.93 4.55
C PRO A 225 -16.65 -8.72 5.04
N ASN A 226 -15.84 -9.76 5.08
CA ASN A 226 -14.47 -9.75 5.58
C ASN A 226 -13.41 -10.06 4.51
N VAL A 227 -13.77 -10.05 3.21
CA VAL A 227 -12.83 -10.33 2.10
C VAL A 227 -13.00 -9.30 1.00
N GLN A 228 -11.97 -8.51 0.74
CA GLN A 228 -11.91 -7.55 -0.37
C GLN A 228 -11.00 -8.06 -1.49
N LEU A 229 -11.43 -7.83 -2.72
CA LEU A 229 -10.56 -7.80 -3.90
C LEU A 229 -10.37 -6.35 -4.33
N ASP A 230 -9.20 -6.04 -4.85
CA ASP A 230 -8.90 -4.70 -5.35
C ASP A 230 -8.12 -4.72 -6.66
N ALA A 231 -8.24 -3.63 -7.40
CA ALA A 231 -7.45 -3.34 -8.58
C ALA A 231 -7.24 -1.83 -8.71
N SER A 232 -6.05 -1.42 -9.14
CA SER A 232 -5.73 -0.03 -9.39
C SER A 232 -4.76 0.15 -10.55
N PHE A 233 -4.73 1.37 -11.07
CA PHE A 233 -3.69 1.81 -11.99
C PHE A 233 -3.34 3.26 -11.73
N ASP A 234 -2.07 3.62 -12.01
CA ASP A 234 -1.57 4.98 -12.03
C ASP A 234 -0.78 5.23 -13.31
N VAL A 235 -0.85 6.45 -13.80
CA VAL A 235 -0.07 6.95 -14.93
C VAL A 235 0.76 8.14 -14.51
N GLY A 236 1.98 8.23 -15.01
CA GLY A 236 2.84 9.38 -14.79
C GLY A 236 2.31 10.63 -15.48
N LEU A 237 2.37 11.75 -14.78
CA LEU A 237 1.97 13.06 -15.29
C LEU A 237 3.16 13.86 -15.84
N ASP A 238 4.37 13.40 -15.58
CA ASP A 238 5.61 13.99 -16.04
C ASP A 238 6.60 12.92 -16.53
N ARG A 239 7.78 13.36 -17.01
CA ARG A 239 8.77 12.46 -17.63
C ARG A 239 9.62 11.68 -16.64
N ASP A 240 9.60 12.04 -15.39
CA ASP A 240 10.39 11.40 -14.33
C ASP A 240 9.56 10.40 -13.55
N SER A 241 8.24 10.45 -13.72
CA SER A 241 7.29 9.53 -13.09
C SER A 241 7.18 8.22 -13.85
N PRO A 242 6.83 7.12 -13.17
CA PRO A 242 6.54 5.84 -13.82
C PRO A 242 5.50 6.00 -14.94
N ASP A 243 5.77 5.47 -16.13
CA ASP A 243 4.83 5.54 -17.26
C ASP A 243 3.47 4.91 -16.91
N LEU A 244 3.50 3.79 -16.18
CA LEU A 244 2.31 3.01 -15.81
C LEU A 244 2.60 2.14 -14.60
N GLN A 245 1.68 2.15 -13.66
CA GLN A 245 1.61 1.21 -12.53
C GLN A 245 0.26 0.48 -12.57
N LEU A 246 0.27 -0.81 -12.30
CA LEU A 246 -0.92 -1.65 -12.18
C LEU A 246 -0.79 -2.47 -10.92
N ALA A 247 -1.82 -2.54 -10.12
CA ALA A 247 -1.86 -3.38 -8.94
C ALA A 247 -3.20 -4.11 -8.84
N THR A 248 -3.16 -5.29 -8.26
CA THR A 248 -4.33 -6.05 -7.82
C THR A 248 -4.03 -6.63 -6.46
N GLY A 249 -5.05 -6.93 -5.68
CA GLY A 249 -4.83 -7.50 -4.37
C GLY A 249 -6.04 -8.21 -3.80
N ILE A 250 -5.79 -8.84 -2.68
CA ILE A 250 -6.82 -9.46 -1.84
C ILE A 250 -6.52 -9.11 -0.39
N ALA A 251 -7.57 -8.77 0.35
CA ALA A 251 -7.47 -8.47 1.77
C ALA A 251 -8.48 -9.31 2.57
N PHE A 252 -8.08 -9.68 3.78
CA PHE A 252 -8.86 -10.50 4.71
C PHE A 252 -8.89 -9.82 6.08
N TYR A 253 -10.04 -9.84 6.71
CA TYR A 253 -10.22 -9.48 8.10
C TYR A 253 -10.57 -10.73 8.91
N LEU A 254 -9.91 -10.89 10.05
CA LEU A 254 -10.01 -12.02 10.98
C LEU A 254 -10.18 -11.45 12.39
N ASP A 255 -11.26 -11.79 13.08
CA ASP A 255 -11.61 -11.43 14.45
C ASP A 255 -11.66 -12.64 15.39
#